data_e97f36945e3cb69afd3e499ab2617fa5
#
_entry.id   e97f36945e3cb69afd3e499ab2617fa5
#
_cell.length_a   1.000
_cell.length_b   1.000
_cell.length_c   1.000
_cell.angle_alpha   90.00
_cell.angle_beta   90.00
_cell.angle_gamma   90.00
#
_symmetry.space_group_name_H-M   'P 1'
#
loop_
_entity.id
_entity.type
_entity.pdbx_description
1 polymer ?
#
loop_
_entity_poly.entity_id
_entity_poly.type
_entity_poly.pdbx_seq_one_letter_code
_entity_poly.pdbx_strand_id
1 'polypeptide(L)'
;IEPVCHELTISGNYKKTYYIGEKLDLTGLTFTAHWTQGKADTIVNIDDITVGQFDNETRGTKIVRLYYGSAMATISVNVIKDSSQQISVTFSLLGDEIHNSEKDKNTHVLSMGTLQTWIAPKKYTISANANVKDLLNMVLKNNSMTCSNPTGNYVESITRRGVTLGEFDNGKGSGWMYTLNGIHPNFGVNQQYLEDGDVVVFHY
;
A
#
# COMPACT_ATOMS: atom_id res chain seq x y z
N ILE A 1 -23.02 -14.52 41.83
CA ILE A 1 -21.94 -14.41 40.84
C ILE A 1 -21.73 -12.91 40.61
N GLU A 2 -20.49 -12.42 40.67
CA GLU A 2 -20.17 -11.03 40.43
C GLU A 2 -20.36 -10.68 38.95
N PRO A 3 -20.83 -9.44 38.62
CA PRO A 3 -20.91 -8.97 37.23
C PRO A 3 -19.54 -8.92 36.58
N VAL A 4 -19.44 -9.42 35.36
CA VAL A 4 -18.22 -9.39 34.55
C VAL A 4 -18.43 -8.50 33.32
N CYS A 5 -17.47 -7.67 32.97
CA CYS A 5 -17.50 -6.96 31.71
C CYS A 5 -17.33 -7.97 30.57
N HIS A 6 -18.34 -8.07 29.69
CA HIS A 6 -18.35 -9.02 28.58
C HIS A 6 -18.13 -8.37 27.22
N GLU A 7 -18.36 -7.06 27.13
CA GLU A 7 -18.17 -6.29 25.90
C GLU A 7 -17.61 -4.90 26.24
N LEU A 8 -16.72 -4.40 25.39
CA LEU A 8 -16.18 -3.04 25.43
C LEU A 8 -16.54 -2.36 24.12
N THR A 9 -17.26 -1.26 24.17
CA THR A 9 -17.54 -0.43 22.99
C THR A 9 -16.79 0.88 23.03
N ILE A 10 -16.49 1.41 21.84
CA ILE A 10 -15.72 2.65 21.65
C ILE A 10 -16.56 3.65 20.88
N SER A 11 -16.59 4.89 21.33
CA SER A 11 -17.21 6.02 20.64
C SER A 11 -16.27 7.24 20.70
N GLY A 12 -16.62 8.28 19.95
CA GLY A 12 -15.83 9.51 19.86
C GLY A 12 -14.87 9.54 18.67
N ASN A 13 -14.07 10.61 18.62
CA ASN A 13 -13.11 10.82 17.54
C ASN A 13 -11.69 10.67 18.08
N TYR A 14 -10.83 10.03 17.32
CA TYR A 14 -9.45 9.79 17.68
C TYR A 14 -8.51 10.09 16.51
N LYS A 15 -7.23 10.27 16.82
CA LYS A 15 -6.17 10.42 15.84
C LYS A 15 -6.03 9.14 15.02
N LYS A 16 -6.18 9.24 13.69
CA LYS A 16 -6.13 8.09 12.77
C LYS A 16 -4.82 7.93 12.04
N THR A 17 -3.95 8.94 12.06
CA THR A 17 -2.68 8.94 11.35
C THR A 17 -1.54 9.29 12.30
N TYR A 18 -0.52 8.45 12.31
CA TYR A 18 0.67 8.55 13.16
C TYR A 18 1.92 8.54 12.30
N TYR A 19 2.94 9.25 12.73
CA TYR A 19 4.27 9.09 12.14
C TYR A 19 5.00 7.90 12.76
N ILE A 20 5.95 7.31 12.00
CA ILE A 20 6.82 6.25 12.53
C ILE A 20 7.46 6.72 13.85
N GLY A 21 7.43 5.87 14.86
CA GLY A 21 7.92 6.14 16.22
C GLY A 21 6.95 6.91 17.11
N GLU A 22 5.85 7.42 16.58
CA GLU A 22 4.88 8.19 17.38
C GLU A 22 4.06 7.27 18.29
N LYS A 23 3.85 7.71 19.52
CA LYS A 23 3.05 6.95 20.50
C LYS A 23 1.57 7.07 20.19
N LEU A 24 0.83 5.99 20.50
CA LEU A 24 -0.63 5.98 20.38
C LEU A 24 -1.25 7.01 21.32
N ASP A 25 -2.20 7.76 20.81
CA ASP A 25 -3.00 8.74 21.55
C ASP A 25 -4.48 8.31 21.49
N LEU A 26 -5.05 8.03 22.65
CA LEU A 26 -6.45 7.63 22.79
C LEU A 26 -7.35 8.82 23.14
N THR A 27 -6.83 10.04 23.18
CA THR A 27 -7.60 11.25 23.47
C THR A 27 -8.77 11.40 22.51
N GLY A 28 -9.94 11.72 23.07
CA GLY A 28 -11.17 11.86 22.29
C GLY A 28 -11.97 10.57 22.14
N LEU A 29 -11.47 9.44 22.64
CA LEU A 29 -12.24 8.21 22.76
C LEU A 29 -13.01 8.14 24.08
N THR A 30 -14.19 7.56 24.00
CA THR A 30 -15.01 7.18 25.15
C THR A 30 -15.18 5.66 25.11
N PHE A 31 -14.91 5.01 26.23
CA PHE A 31 -15.03 3.56 26.40
C PHE A 31 -16.24 3.26 27.27
N THR A 32 -17.10 2.36 26.81
CA THR A 32 -18.27 1.89 27.56
C THR A 32 -18.14 0.39 27.82
N ALA A 33 -18.14 0.02 29.08
CA ALA A 33 -18.15 -1.37 29.50
C ALA A 33 -19.58 -1.87 29.66
N HIS A 34 -19.91 -2.97 29.02
CA HIS A 34 -21.18 -3.67 29.11
C HIS A 34 -21.02 -4.90 30.04
N TRP A 35 -21.92 -5.00 31.03
CA TRP A 35 -21.78 -5.94 32.11
C TRP A 35 -22.82 -7.07 32.05
N THR A 36 -22.43 -8.21 32.54
CA THR A 36 -23.38 -9.32 32.81
C THR A 36 -24.24 -9.05 34.05
N GLN A 37 -25.20 -9.92 34.32
CA GLN A 37 -26.05 -9.93 35.53
C GLN A 37 -26.91 -8.66 35.70
N GLY A 38 -27.28 -7.98 34.61
CA GLY A 38 -28.14 -6.78 34.66
C GLY A 38 -27.49 -5.55 35.32
N LYS A 39 -26.19 -5.57 35.54
CA LYS A 39 -25.45 -4.35 35.94
C LYS A 39 -25.50 -3.35 34.81
N ALA A 40 -25.74 -2.09 35.16
CA ALA A 40 -25.79 -1.01 34.18
C ALA A 40 -24.42 -0.77 33.51
N ASP A 41 -24.44 -0.37 32.26
CA ASP A 41 -23.26 0.01 31.51
C ASP A 41 -22.55 1.18 32.16
N THR A 42 -21.22 1.20 32.08
CA THR A 42 -20.39 2.24 32.72
C THR A 42 -19.37 2.79 31.74
N ILE A 43 -19.18 4.12 31.81
CA ILE A 43 -18.04 4.77 31.16
C ILE A 43 -16.78 4.40 31.94
N VAL A 44 -15.77 3.92 31.21
CA VAL A 44 -14.47 3.50 31.76
C VAL A 44 -13.48 4.65 31.62
N ASN A 45 -12.66 4.86 32.65
CA ASN A 45 -11.55 5.79 32.57
C ASN A 45 -10.53 5.27 31.54
N ILE A 46 -10.02 6.18 30.71
CA ILE A 46 -9.00 5.88 29.69
C ILE A 46 -7.74 5.25 30.29
N ASP A 47 -7.39 5.64 31.52
CA ASP A 47 -6.22 5.11 32.24
C ASP A 47 -6.38 3.64 32.66
N ASP A 48 -7.61 3.13 32.70
CA ASP A 48 -7.92 1.72 32.98
C ASP A 48 -7.89 0.83 31.72
N ILE A 49 -7.69 1.44 30.54
CA ILE A 49 -7.61 0.72 29.27
C ILE A 49 -6.20 0.21 29.03
N THR A 50 -6.07 -1.09 28.90
CA THR A 50 -4.81 -1.72 28.50
C THR A 50 -4.70 -1.71 26.98
N VAL A 51 -3.64 -1.08 26.48
CA VAL A 51 -3.31 -1.06 25.04
C VAL A 51 -2.52 -2.31 24.70
N GLY A 52 -3.00 -3.07 23.74
CA GLY A 52 -2.25 -4.17 23.14
C GLY A 52 -1.08 -3.69 22.30
N GLN A 53 -0.46 -4.62 21.56
CA GLN A 53 0.67 -4.26 20.71
C GLN A 53 0.24 -3.22 19.65
N PHE A 54 0.96 -2.11 19.60
CA PHE A 54 0.88 -1.11 18.53
C PHE A 54 2.23 -1.06 17.81
N ASP A 55 2.27 -1.58 16.58
CA ASP A 55 3.44 -1.45 15.71
C ASP A 55 3.47 -0.03 15.12
N ASN A 56 4.25 0.84 15.72
CA ASN A 56 4.53 2.19 15.23
C ASN A 56 5.87 2.31 14.48
N GLU A 57 6.58 1.21 14.27
CA GLU A 57 7.89 1.19 13.60
C GLU A 57 7.76 0.97 12.08
N THR A 58 6.69 0.32 11.63
CA THR A 58 6.47 0.01 10.21
C THR A 58 5.24 0.72 9.66
N ARG A 59 5.31 1.15 8.39
CA ARG A 59 4.19 1.81 7.69
C ARG A 59 2.99 0.89 7.49
N GLY A 60 1.84 1.49 7.29
CA GLY A 60 0.60 0.82 6.92
C GLY A 60 -0.49 0.89 7.97
N THR A 61 -1.62 0.30 7.65
CA THR A 61 -2.77 0.21 8.56
C THR A 61 -2.49 -0.76 9.68
N LYS A 62 -2.70 -0.32 10.92
CA LYS A 62 -2.53 -1.12 12.13
C LYS A 62 -3.87 -1.26 12.84
N ILE A 63 -4.16 -2.49 13.26
CA ILE A 63 -5.28 -2.78 14.14
C ILE A 63 -4.75 -2.83 15.57
N VAL A 64 -5.19 -1.90 16.39
CA VAL A 64 -4.80 -1.84 17.81
C VAL A 64 -5.92 -2.42 18.66
N ARG A 65 -5.57 -3.37 19.52
CA ARG A 65 -6.49 -3.98 20.49
C ARG A 65 -6.44 -3.21 21.79
N LEU A 66 -7.60 -2.91 22.31
CA LEU A 66 -7.80 -2.18 23.57
C LEU A 66 -8.61 -3.06 24.50
N TYR A 67 -8.15 -3.21 25.73
CA TYR A 67 -8.72 -4.15 26.70
C TYR A 67 -9.21 -3.43 27.95
N TYR A 68 -10.32 -3.93 28.50
CA TYR A 68 -10.79 -3.63 29.84
C TYR A 68 -11.19 -4.96 30.50
N GLY A 69 -10.38 -5.42 31.46
CA GLY A 69 -10.50 -6.79 31.98
C GLY A 69 -10.35 -7.81 30.85
N SER A 70 -11.36 -8.68 30.66
CA SER A 70 -11.41 -9.66 29.59
C SER A 70 -12.08 -9.16 28.30
N ALA A 71 -12.76 -8.01 28.36
CA ALA A 71 -13.42 -7.42 27.19
C ALA A 71 -12.41 -6.71 26.29
N MET A 72 -12.65 -6.76 24.97
CA MET A 72 -11.75 -6.19 23.98
C MET A 72 -12.53 -5.38 22.94
N ALA A 73 -11.94 -4.27 22.53
CA ALA A 73 -12.35 -3.51 21.34
C ALA A 73 -11.14 -3.23 20.44
N THR A 74 -11.37 -2.79 19.23
CA THR A 74 -10.30 -2.47 18.27
C THR A 74 -10.47 -1.11 17.65
N ILE A 75 -9.35 -0.45 17.37
CA ILE A 75 -9.30 0.73 16.50
C ILE A 75 -8.36 0.47 15.32
N SER A 76 -8.60 1.16 14.23
CA SER A 76 -7.74 1.12 13.03
C SER A 76 -7.04 2.46 12.87
N VAL A 77 -5.72 2.46 12.80
CA VAL A 77 -4.88 3.64 12.60
C VAL A 77 -3.90 3.40 11.45
N ASN A 78 -3.39 4.47 10.85
CA ASN A 78 -2.42 4.39 9.77
C ASN A 78 -1.08 4.98 10.22
N VAL A 79 0.01 4.23 10.07
CA VAL A 79 1.37 4.68 10.33
C VAL A 79 2.04 5.07 9.02
N ILE A 80 2.58 6.29 8.95
CA ILE A 80 3.21 6.87 7.77
C ILE A 80 4.60 7.43 8.11
N LYS A 81 5.45 7.62 7.09
CA LYS A 81 6.66 8.47 7.24
C LYS A 81 6.27 9.93 7.17
N ASP A 82 7.14 10.80 7.66
CA ASP A 82 6.97 12.25 7.48
C ASP A 82 6.93 12.56 5.98
N SER A 83 5.84 13.19 5.53
CA SER A 83 5.62 13.55 4.12
C SER A 83 6.58 14.62 3.60
N SER A 84 7.26 15.36 4.49
CA SER A 84 8.33 16.30 4.13
C SER A 84 9.61 15.59 3.69
N GLN A 85 9.79 14.33 4.08
CA GLN A 85 10.94 13.53 3.70
C GLN A 85 10.81 13.05 2.25
N GLN A 86 11.91 13.10 1.53
CA GLN A 86 12.03 12.58 0.17
C GLN A 86 13.05 11.45 0.13
N ILE A 87 12.82 10.53 -0.81
CA ILE A 87 13.70 9.40 -1.11
C ILE A 87 14.11 9.45 -2.58
N SER A 88 15.26 8.84 -2.89
CA SER A 88 15.78 8.68 -4.23
C SER A 88 15.63 7.23 -4.66
N VAL A 89 14.90 6.98 -5.73
CA VAL A 89 14.66 5.64 -6.27
C VAL A 89 15.07 5.58 -7.74
N THR A 90 15.55 4.42 -8.19
CA THR A 90 15.86 4.18 -9.60
C THR A 90 14.65 3.51 -10.26
N PHE A 91 14.24 4.02 -11.41
CA PHE A 91 13.14 3.44 -12.19
C PHE A 91 13.56 3.22 -13.63
N SER A 92 13.10 2.10 -14.22
CA SER A 92 13.15 1.83 -15.66
C SER A 92 11.87 1.17 -16.13
N LEU A 93 11.58 1.31 -17.42
CA LEU A 93 10.41 0.73 -18.07
C LEU A 93 10.82 -0.04 -19.31
N LEU A 94 10.50 -1.31 -19.33
CA LEU A 94 10.73 -2.21 -20.47
C LEU A 94 9.36 -2.58 -21.06
N GLY A 95 9.16 -2.28 -22.32
CA GLY A 95 7.92 -2.59 -23.03
C GLY A 95 8.18 -3.42 -24.27
N ASP A 96 7.11 -3.76 -24.95
CA ASP A 96 7.14 -4.53 -26.18
C ASP A 96 6.37 -3.81 -27.29
N GLU A 97 6.48 -4.29 -28.51
CA GLU A 97 5.60 -3.90 -29.61
C GLU A 97 4.36 -4.80 -29.61
N ILE A 98 3.24 -4.26 -30.10
CA ILE A 98 2.04 -5.06 -30.32
C ILE A 98 2.30 -5.97 -31.53
N HIS A 99 2.12 -7.26 -31.34
CA HIS A 99 2.26 -8.26 -32.38
C HIS A 99 0.94 -8.51 -33.11
N ASN A 100 1.01 -8.62 -34.44
CA ASN A 100 -0.18 -8.79 -35.28
C ASN A 100 -0.56 -10.25 -35.55
N SER A 101 0.30 -11.21 -35.22
CA SER A 101 0.05 -12.64 -35.42
C SER A 101 0.22 -13.43 -34.13
N GLU A 102 -0.49 -14.57 -34.02
CA GLU A 102 -0.35 -15.46 -32.86
C GLU A 102 1.07 -16.07 -32.77
N LYS A 103 1.76 -16.21 -33.88
CA LYS A 103 3.14 -16.70 -33.94
C LYS A 103 4.08 -15.66 -33.29
N ASP A 104 3.88 -14.37 -33.58
CA ASP A 104 4.71 -13.31 -33.07
C ASP A 104 4.41 -13.07 -31.58
N LYS A 105 3.13 -13.16 -31.17
CA LYS A 105 2.71 -13.07 -29.77
C LYS A 105 3.43 -14.04 -28.85
N ASN A 106 3.82 -15.19 -29.32
CA ASN A 106 4.46 -16.24 -28.52
C ASN A 106 5.99 -16.10 -28.45
N THR A 107 6.61 -15.18 -29.20
CA THR A 107 8.07 -15.05 -29.23
C THR A 107 8.66 -14.36 -28.00
N HIS A 108 7.86 -13.60 -27.24
CA HIS A 108 8.34 -12.76 -26.13
C HIS A 108 7.89 -13.25 -24.75
N VAL A 109 7.20 -14.36 -24.68
CA VAL A 109 6.42 -14.81 -23.51
C VAL A 109 7.25 -15.12 -22.27
N LEU A 110 8.59 -15.15 -22.31
CA LEU A 110 9.37 -15.68 -21.18
C LEU A 110 10.68 -14.94 -20.87
N SER A 111 11.02 -13.82 -21.49
CA SER A 111 12.30 -13.18 -21.24
C SER A 111 12.24 -11.66 -21.30
N MET A 112 12.48 -11.01 -20.16
CA MET A 112 12.69 -9.55 -20.10
C MET A 112 13.83 -9.08 -21.03
N GLY A 113 14.74 -9.97 -21.42
CA GLY A 113 15.86 -9.66 -22.31
C GLY A 113 15.47 -9.36 -23.75
N THR A 114 14.23 -9.68 -24.16
CA THR A 114 13.70 -9.37 -25.50
C THR A 114 12.91 -8.07 -25.54
N LEU A 115 12.59 -7.50 -24.39
CA LEU A 115 11.82 -6.26 -24.28
C LEU A 115 12.68 -5.04 -24.67
N GLN A 116 12.01 -4.03 -25.19
CA GLN A 116 12.63 -2.76 -25.53
C GLN A 116 12.68 -1.83 -24.34
N THR A 117 13.75 -1.07 -24.19
CA THR A 117 13.84 -0.01 -23.20
C THR A 117 12.97 1.18 -23.61
N TRP A 118 11.83 1.34 -22.94
CA TRP A 118 10.97 2.50 -23.14
C TRP A 118 11.43 3.68 -22.29
N ILE A 119 11.89 3.43 -21.07
CA ILE A 119 12.52 4.41 -20.20
C ILE A 119 13.78 3.77 -19.61
N ALA A 120 14.93 4.36 -19.94
CA ALA A 120 16.22 3.92 -19.40
C ALA A 120 16.28 4.11 -17.86
N PRO A 121 17.08 3.30 -17.15
CA PRO A 121 17.26 3.46 -15.72
C PRO A 121 17.67 4.87 -15.35
N LYS A 122 16.88 5.51 -14.47
CA LYS A 122 17.10 6.89 -14.02
C LYS A 122 16.67 7.04 -12.57
N LYS A 123 17.38 7.88 -11.81
CA LYS A 123 17.00 8.26 -10.45
C LYS A 123 15.89 9.31 -10.46
N TYR A 124 14.94 9.11 -9.57
CA TYR A 124 13.82 10.01 -9.33
C TYR A 124 13.71 10.30 -7.84
N THR A 125 13.40 11.54 -7.50
CA THR A 125 13.11 11.96 -6.13
C THR A 125 11.60 11.97 -5.93
N ILE A 126 11.13 11.31 -4.89
CA ILE A 126 9.70 11.17 -4.58
C ILE A 126 9.48 11.19 -3.05
N SER A 127 8.26 11.46 -2.62
CA SER A 127 7.92 11.42 -1.19
C SER A 127 8.29 10.07 -0.54
N ALA A 128 8.78 10.11 0.69
CA ALA A 128 9.05 8.91 1.48
C ALA A 128 7.80 8.05 1.75
N ASN A 129 6.59 8.58 1.53
CA ASN A 129 5.34 7.84 1.61
C ASN A 129 4.85 7.28 0.28
N ALA A 130 5.59 7.49 -0.81
CA ALA A 130 5.19 7.03 -2.13
C ALA A 130 5.24 5.50 -2.23
N ASN A 131 4.34 4.96 -3.01
CA ASN A 131 4.31 3.56 -3.44
C ASN A 131 4.78 3.43 -4.90
N VAL A 132 4.86 2.20 -5.39
CA VAL A 132 5.28 1.92 -6.78
C VAL A 132 4.34 2.58 -7.79
N LYS A 133 3.03 2.69 -7.50
CA LYS A 133 2.06 3.33 -8.39
C LYS A 133 2.28 4.83 -8.50
N ASP A 134 2.60 5.49 -7.37
CA ASP A 134 2.90 6.93 -7.35
C ASP A 134 4.13 7.23 -8.21
N LEU A 135 5.18 6.41 -8.07
CA LEU A 135 6.40 6.50 -8.88
C LEU A 135 6.08 6.28 -10.36
N LEU A 136 5.36 5.22 -10.70
CA LEU A 136 4.96 4.92 -12.08
C LEU A 136 4.21 6.10 -12.70
N ASN A 137 3.17 6.59 -12.04
CA ASN A 137 2.36 7.71 -12.54
C ASN A 137 3.20 8.98 -12.77
N MET A 138 4.08 9.32 -11.82
CA MET A 138 4.98 10.45 -11.94
C MET A 138 5.92 10.28 -13.15
N VAL A 139 6.53 9.12 -13.30
CA VAL A 139 7.48 8.86 -14.37
C VAL A 139 6.80 8.83 -15.72
N LEU A 140 5.65 8.18 -15.86
CA LEU A 140 4.87 8.14 -17.09
C LEU A 140 4.47 9.56 -17.53
N LYS A 141 3.94 10.37 -16.59
CA LYS A 141 3.58 11.77 -16.85
C LYS A 141 4.77 12.57 -17.37
N ASN A 142 5.94 12.42 -16.74
CA ASN A 142 7.18 13.13 -17.14
C ASN A 142 7.69 12.71 -18.55
N ASN A 143 7.25 11.56 -19.06
CA ASN A 143 7.62 11.03 -20.37
C ASN A 143 6.47 11.08 -21.39
N SER A 144 5.39 11.83 -21.12
CA SER A 144 4.21 11.92 -21.99
C SER A 144 3.57 10.56 -22.29
N MET A 145 3.57 9.70 -21.28
CA MET A 145 2.90 8.38 -21.28
C MET A 145 1.77 8.38 -20.27
N THR A 146 0.83 7.44 -20.43
CA THR A 146 -0.28 7.23 -19.50
C THR A 146 -0.47 5.76 -19.22
N CYS A 147 -1.06 5.42 -18.08
CA CYS A 147 -1.54 4.06 -17.82
C CYS A 147 -3.03 4.07 -17.53
N SER A 148 -3.68 2.95 -17.82
CA SER A 148 -5.04 2.68 -17.35
C SER A 148 -5.03 2.52 -15.82
N ASN A 149 -6.19 2.80 -15.21
CA ASN A 149 -6.41 2.63 -13.76
C ASN A 149 -5.30 3.28 -12.89
N PRO A 150 -5.11 4.63 -12.95
CA PRO A 150 -4.00 5.30 -12.29
C PRO A 150 -4.06 5.25 -10.75
N THR A 151 -5.18 4.86 -10.16
CA THR A 151 -5.37 4.74 -8.70
C THR A 151 -5.47 3.29 -8.21
N GLY A 152 -5.61 2.33 -9.13
CA GLY A 152 -5.76 0.92 -8.80
C GLY A 152 -4.44 0.24 -8.42
N ASN A 153 -4.55 -0.97 -7.89
CA ASN A 153 -3.42 -1.82 -7.50
C ASN A 153 -2.83 -2.64 -8.67
N TYR A 154 -3.41 -2.51 -9.85
CA TYR A 154 -3.04 -3.21 -11.07
C TYR A 154 -2.84 -2.23 -12.22
N VAL A 155 -1.94 -2.53 -13.15
CA VAL A 155 -1.70 -1.78 -14.38
C VAL A 155 -2.14 -2.65 -15.56
N GLU A 156 -3.27 -2.28 -16.14
CA GLU A 156 -3.87 -3.00 -17.26
C GLU A 156 -3.18 -2.67 -18.58
N SER A 157 -2.85 -1.40 -18.79
CA SER A 157 -2.20 -0.97 -20.02
C SER A 157 -1.35 0.29 -19.81
N ILE A 158 -0.34 0.47 -20.68
CA ILE A 158 0.44 1.71 -20.79
C ILE A 158 0.38 2.21 -22.24
N THR A 159 0.10 3.49 -22.38
CA THR A 159 0.07 4.17 -23.68
C THR A 159 1.34 5.01 -23.88
N ARG A 160 2.04 4.75 -24.97
CA ARG A 160 3.25 5.47 -25.40
C ARG A 160 3.09 5.92 -26.85
N ARG A 161 3.30 7.22 -27.13
CA ARG A 161 3.22 7.79 -28.50
C ARG A 161 1.91 7.44 -29.23
N GLY A 162 0.81 7.43 -28.50
CA GLY A 162 -0.51 7.10 -29.07
C GLY A 162 -0.78 5.59 -29.29
N VAL A 163 0.18 4.71 -28.97
CA VAL A 163 0.00 3.25 -29.03
C VAL A 163 -0.15 2.72 -27.61
N THR A 164 -1.20 1.96 -27.38
CA THR A 164 -1.50 1.32 -26.09
C THR A 164 -1.08 -0.14 -26.13
N LEU A 165 -0.24 -0.55 -25.16
CA LEU A 165 0.11 -1.93 -24.93
C LEU A 165 -0.58 -2.39 -23.63
N GLY A 166 -1.47 -3.35 -23.78
CA GLY A 166 -2.33 -3.84 -22.70
C GLY A 166 -2.10 -5.31 -22.37
N GLU A 167 -2.78 -5.74 -21.34
CA GLU A 167 -2.85 -7.14 -20.93
C GLU A 167 -3.33 -8.01 -22.12
N PHE A 168 -2.69 -9.14 -22.33
CA PHE A 168 -2.95 -10.12 -23.39
C PHE A 168 -2.69 -9.68 -24.84
N ASP A 169 -2.20 -8.46 -25.08
CA ASP A 169 -1.92 -8.02 -26.45
C ASP A 169 -0.87 -8.87 -27.18
N ASN A 170 0.07 -9.45 -26.43
CA ASN A 170 1.13 -10.32 -26.97
C ASN A 170 1.00 -11.78 -26.51
N GLY A 171 -0.21 -12.23 -26.28
CA GLY A 171 -0.51 -13.62 -25.97
C GLY A 171 -1.05 -13.83 -24.55
N LYS A 172 -1.57 -15.04 -24.33
CA LYS A 172 -2.13 -15.44 -23.04
C LYS A 172 -1.06 -15.36 -21.93
N GLY A 173 -1.34 -14.56 -20.91
CA GLY A 173 -0.44 -14.36 -19.76
C GLY A 173 0.55 -13.21 -19.94
N SER A 174 0.56 -12.50 -21.08
CA SER A 174 1.31 -11.26 -21.20
C SER A 174 0.62 -10.13 -20.44
N GLY A 175 1.38 -9.23 -19.84
CA GLY A 175 0.86 -8.12 -19.07
C GLY A 175 1.95 -7.38 -18.30
N TRP A 176 1.58 -6.29 -17.68
CA TRP A 176 2.51 -5.44 -16.95
C TRP A 176 2.83 -5.99 -15.57
N MET A 177 4.10 -6.15 -15.31
CA MET A 177 4.67 -6.60 -14.04
C MET A 177 5.73 -5.63 -13.54
N TYR A 178 6.19 -5.79 -12.32
CA TYR A 178 7.35 -5.04 -11.82
C TYR A 178 8.22 -5.89 -10.91
N THR A 179 9.49 -5.52 -10.86
CA THR A 179 10.41 -5.98 -9.83
C THR A 179 10.81 -4.84 -8.91
N LEU A 180 11.01 -5.16 -7.65
CA LEU A 180 11.62 -4.28 -6.65
C LEU A 180 12.93 -4.93 -6.20
N ASN A 181 14.05 -4.25 -6.44
CA ASN A 181 15.39 -4.76 -6.13
C ASN A 181 15.65 -6.16 -6.75
N GLY A 182 15.14 -6.38 -7.97
CA GLY A 182 15.31 -7.62 -8.72
C GLY A 182 14.34 -8.75 -8.36
N ILE A 183 13.41 -8.54 -7.43
CA ILE A 183 12.43 -9.56 -7.00
C ILE A 183 11.02 -9.09 -7.36
N HIS A 184 10.18 -10.01 -7.88
CA HIS A 184 8.75 -9.76 -8.05
C HIS A 184 8.04 -9.80 -6.70
N PRO A 185 7.53 -8.67 -6.19
CA PRO A 185 6.84 -8.66 -4.92
C PRO A 185 5.42 -9.23 -5.06
N ASN A 186 4.91 -9.77 -3.96
CA ASN A 186 3.56 -10.32 -3.87
C ASN A 186 2.51 -9.25 -3.50
N PHE A 187 2.76 -8.00 -3.90
CA PHE A 187 1.90 -6.86 -3.59
C PHE A 187 1.51 -6.10 -4.85
N GLY A 188 0.28 -5.59 -4.87
CA GLY A 188 -0.14 -4.65 -5.91
C GLY A 188 0.68 -3.36 -5.87
N VAL A 189 0.77 -2.67 -7.00
CA VAL A 189 1.61 -1.47 -7.17
C VAL A 189 1.29 -0.32 -6.20
N ASN A 190 0.06 -0.21 -5.71
CA ASN A 190 -0.35 0.79 -4.73
C ASN A 190 -0.18 0.35 -3.26
N GLN A 191 0.19 -0.91 -3.03
CA GLN A 191 0.43 -1.48 -1.70
C GLN A 191 1.93 -1.59 -1.39
N GLN A 192 2.79 -1.58 -2.41
CA GLN A 192 4.23 -1.65 -2.27
C GLN A 192 4.80 -0.26 -2.09
N TYR A 193 5.12 0.11 -0.86
CA TYR A 193 5.82 1.35 -0.54
C TYR A 193 7.31 1.26 -0.90
N LEU A 194 7.89 2.42 -1.19
CA LEU A 194 9.28 2.57 -1.60
C LEU A 194 10.18 3.03 -0.45
N GLU A 195 11.44 2.63 -0.50
CA GLU A 195 12.51 3.04 0.40
C GLU A 195 13.62 3.77 -0.38
N ASP A 196 14.46 4.52 0.34
CA ASP A 196 15.60 5.20 -0.29
C ASP A 196 16.56 4.17 -0.90
N GLY A 197 16.99 4.41 -2.12
CA GLY A 197 17.87 3.51 -2.87
C GLY A 197 17.17 2.39 -3.65
N ASP A 198 15.86 2.22 -3.53
CA ASP A 198 15.13 1.18 -4.25
C ASP A 198 15.30 1.26 -5.77
N VAL A 199 15.30 0.09 -6.40
CA VAL A 199 15.35 -0.08 -7.85
C VAL A 199 14.07 -0.76 -8.32
N VAL A 200 13.27 -0.03 -9.08
CA VAL A 200 12.01 -0.51 -9.67
C VAL A 200 12.21 -0.71 -11.18
N VAL A 201 11.97 -1.92 -11.64
CA VAL A 201 11.93 -2.23 -13.08
C VAL A 201 10.50 -2.63 -13.42
N PHE A 202 9.81 -1.78 -14.18
CA PHE A 202 8.51 -2.11 -14.73
C PHE A 202 8.72 -2.76 -16.09
N HIS A 203 8.00 -3.85 -16.38
CA HIS A 203 8.17 -4.61 -17.61
C HIS A 203 6.86 -5.26 -18.05
N TYR A 204 6.80 -5.51 -19.34
CA TYR A 204 5.65 -6.20 -19.97
C TYR A 204 5.85 -7.72 -20.01
#